data_789e4b4a1a62d60928eae94ca6652411
#
_entry.id   789e4b4a1a62d60928eae94ca6652411
#
_cell.length_a   1.000
_cell.length_b   1.000
_cell.length_c   1.000
_cell.angle_alpha   90.00
_cell.angle_beta   90.00
_cell.angle_gamma   90.00
#
_symmetry.space_group_name_H-M   'P 1'
#
loop_
_entity.id
_entity.type
_entity.pdbx_description
1 polymer ?
#
loop_
_entity_poly.entity_id
_entity_poly.type
_entity_poly.pdbx_seq_one_letter_code
_entity_poly.pdbx_strand_id
1 'polypeptide(L)'
;MGWFEDCFKNGLLNWIDVLSVHPYRSQHPETVIQDYAKFREFIARYAPAGKKITVISGEWGYSNINWDKSRLTEQQQADYLVRMFLINLYQNIPVSIWYDWKNDGTDPNEREHNFGTVKHDLNPKAAYLAAKVLSSTLAGYSIQQKLDLGNENDFAFKLTNGNSEAVAFWSLDPKHNVNLPIDPTEVTLVDIYGAKVIINWKTEHLNIRAEQSPQYLLIKPKD
;
A
#
# COMPACT_ATOMS: atom_id res chain seq x y z
N MET A 1 -5.36 -18.05 -10.71
CA MET A 1 -4.61 -17.63 -11.94
C MET A 1 -5.07 -18.42 -13.17
N GLY A 2 -5.22 -19.76 -13.12
CA GLY A 2 -5.58 -20.58 -14.30
C GLY A 2 -6.85 -20.12 -15.02
N TRP A 3 -7.90 -19.79 -14.28
CA TRP A 3 -9.15 -19.30 -14.89
C TRP A 3 -8.94 -18.02 -15.73
N PHE A 4 -8.19 -17.05 -15.23
CA PHE A 4 -7.88 -15.84 -15.99
C PHE A 4 -7.09 -16.15 -17.25
N GLU A 5 -6.08 -17.02 -17.15
CA GLU A 5 -5.29 -17.43 -18.31
C GLU A 5 -6.15 -18.09 -19.38
N ASP A 6 -7.11 -18.93 -18.99
CA ASP A 6 -8.02 -19.57 -19.93
C ASP A 6 -8.96 -18.56 -20.59
N CYS A 7 -9.48 -17.57 -19.85
CA CYS A 7 -10.25 -16.47 -20.43
C CYS A 7 -9.42 -15.66 -21.45
N PHE A 8 -8.16 -15.40 -21.15
CA PHE A 8 -7.27 -14.63 -22.05
C PHE A 8 -6.93 -15.43 -23.31
N LYS A 9 -6.67 -16.74 -23.20
CA LYS A 9 -6.50 -17.66 -24.34
C LYS A 9 -7.73 -17.68 -25.26
N ASN A 10 -8.93 -17.54 -24.67
CA ASN A 10 -10.19 -17.48 -25.41
C ASN A 10 -10.55 -16.06 -25.88
N GLY A 11 -9.63 -15.12 -25.85
CA GLY A 11 -9.77 -13.82 -26.50
C GLY A 11 -10.48 -12.73 -25.66
N LEU A 12 -10.63 -12.90 -24.35
CA LEU A 12 -11.26 -11.89 -23.49
C LEU A 12 -10.61 -10.51 -23.67
N LEU A 13 -9.28 -10.47 -23.83
CA LEU A 13 -8.54 -9.21 -23.94
C LEU A 13 -8.81 -8.43 -25.24
N ASN A 14 -9.51 -9.02 -26.23
CA ASN A 14 -9.99 -8.29 -27.40
C ASN A 14 -11.11 -7.31 -27.05
N TRP A 15 -11.87 -7.58 -25.98
CA TRP A 15 -13.13 -6.92 -25.69
C TRP A 15 -13.11 -6.02 -24.46
N ILE A 16 -12.05 -6.06 -23.65
CA ILE A 16 -11.90 -5.24 -22.46
C ILE A 16 -10.72 -4.29 -22.59
N ASP A 17 -10.77 -3.16 -21.90
CA ASP A 17 -9.68 -2.19 -21.78
C ASP A 17 -9.15 -2.12 -20.35
N VAL A 18 -9.93 -2.60 -19.39
CA VAL A 18 -9.58 -2.63 -17.97
C VAL A 18 -9.86 -4.02 -17.39
N LEU A 19 -8.89 -4.54 -16.65
CA LEU A 19 -9.01 -5.76 -15.86
C LEU A 19 -9.15 -5.37 -14.38
N SER A 20 -10.34 -5.58 -13.82
CA SER A 20 -10.57 -5.42 -12.39
C SER A 20 -10.24 -6.73 -11.66
N VAL A 21 -9.40 -6.66 -10.66
CA VAL A 21 -9.05 -7.79 -9.80
C VAL A 21 -9.40 -7.51 -8.34
N HIS A 22 -9.70 -8.56 -7.59
CA HIS A 22 -9.97 -8.54 -6.15
C HIS A 22 -8.88 -9.37 -5.44
N PRO A 23 -7.72 -8.79 -5.14
CA PRO A 23 -6.55 -9.56 -4.72
C PRO A 23 -6.54 -9.90 -3.22
N TYR A 24 -7.68 -10.30 -2.66
CA TYR A 24 -7.79 -10.71 -1.26
C TYR A 24 -6.78 -11.79 -0.87
N ARG A 25 -6.20 -11.65 0.31
CA ARG A 25 -5.21 -12.56 0.87
C ARG A 25 -5.18 -12.49 2.40
N SER A 26 -4.69 -13.55 3.04
CA SER A 26 -4.42 -13.56 4.49
C SER A 26 -3.03 -13.03 4.83
N GLN A 27 -2.09 -13.09 3.87
CA GLN A 27 -0.73 -12.57 4.00
C GLN A 27 -0.72 -11.05 3.92
N HIS A 28 0.44 -10.46 4.26
CA HIS A 28 0.67 -9.03 4.13
C HIS A 28 0.52 -8.52 2.67
N PRO A 29 0.17 -7.24 2.46
CA PRO A 29 -0.17 -6.70 1.14
C PRO A 29 0.93 -6.84 0.09
N GLU A 30 2.19 -6.80 0.48
CA GLU A 30 3.36 -6.81 -0.40
C GLU A 30 3.42 -8.07 -1.26
N THR A 31 2.83 -9.17 -0.82
CA THR A 31 2.75 -10.42 -1.60
C THR A 31 1.98 -10.28 -2.92
N VAL A 32 1.17 -9.23 -3.09
CA VAL A 32 0.45 -8.94 -4.35
C VAL A 32 1.38 -8.61 -5.52
N ILE A 33 2.60 -8.15 -5.25
CA ILE A 33 3.56 -7.73 -6.28
C ILE A 33 3.78 -8.87 -7.29
N GLN A 34 3.93 -10.10 -6.80
CA GLN A 34 4.12 -11.28 -7.66
C GLN A 34 2.87 -11.60 -8.49
N ASP A 35 1.68 -11.39 -7.95
CA ASP A 35 0.44 -11.63 -8.68
C ASP A 35 0.24 -10.60 -9.79
N TYR A 36 0.50 -9.33 -9.53
CA TYR A 36 0.46 -8.28 -10.56
C TYR A 36 1.50 -8.53 -11.67
N ALA A 37 2.70 -9.00 -11.33
CA ALA A 37 3.69 -9.39 -12.32
C ALA A 37 3.16 -10.48 -13.26
N LYS A 38 2.57 -11.55 -12.70
CA LYS A 38 1.94 -12.63 -13.49
C LYS A 38 0.77 -12.13 -14.36
N PHE A 39 -0.09 -11.24 -13.86
CA PHE A 39 -1.15 -10.66 -14.69
C PHE A 39 -0.58 -9.88 -15.86
N ARG A 40 0.49 -9.09 -15.66
CA ARG A 40 1.14 -8.36 -16.75
C ARG A 40 1.77 -9.29 -17.79
N GLU A 41 2.38 -10.40 -17.36
CA GLU A 41 2.90 -11.43 -18.26
C GLU A 41 1.79 -12.05 -19.11
N PHE A 42 0.64 -12.39 -18.51
CA PHE A 42 -0.50 -12.93 -19.26
C PHE A 42 -1.09 -11.88 -20.21
N ILE A 43 -1.24 -10.63 -19.78
CA ILE A 43 -1.71 -9.55 -20.64
C ILE A 43 -0.74 -9.38 -21.82
N ALA A 44 0.57 -9.32 -21.57
CA ALA A 44 1.56 -9.19 -22.63
C ALA A 44 1.54 -10.36 -23.65
N ARG A 45 1.22 -11.56 -23.18
CA ARG A 45 1.15 -12.78 -24.01
C ARG A 45 -0.10 -12.86 -24.87
N TYR A 46 -1.25 -12.43 -24.36
CA TYR A 46 -2.56 -12.70 -24.97
C TYR A 46 -3.29 -11.44 -25.47
N ALA A 47 -2.87 -10.24 -25.11
CA ALA A 47 -3.49 -9.03 -25.62
C ALA A 47 -3.17 -8.82 -27.11
N PRO A 48 -4.10 -8.26 -27.90
CA PRO A 48 -3.82 -7.86 -29.28
C PRO A 48 -2.63 -6.90 -29.36
N ALA A 49 -1.88 -6.98 -30.45
CA ALA A 49 -0.72 -6.11 -30.68
C ALA A 49 -1.09 -4.62 -30.52
N GLY A 50 -0.35 -3.91 -29.68
CA GLY A 50 -0.57 -2.48 -29.39
C GLY A 50 -1.71 -2.17 -28.43
N LYS A 51 -2.52 -3.15 -28.02
CA LYS A 51 -3.59 -2.93 -27.04
C LYS A 51 -3.03 -2.87 -25.60
N LYS A 52 -3.34 -1.79 -24.90
CA LYS A 52 -3.02 -1.64 -23.47
C LYS A 52 -4.22 -2.04 -22.63
N ILE A 53 -4.00 -2.93 -21.65
CA ILE A 53 -5.01 -3.33 -20.69
C ILE A 53 -4.56 -2.80 -19.32
N THR A 54 -5.38 -1.95 -18.73
CA THR A 54 -5.12 -1.41 -17.39
C THR A 54 -5.60 -2.40 -16.33
N VAL A 55 -4.77 -2.68 -15.33
CA VAL A 55 -5.17 -3.47 -14.15
C VAL A 55 -5.57 -2.51 -13.05
N ILE A 56 -6.73 -2.76 -12.42
CA ILE A 56 -7.21 -2.02 -11.25
C ILE A 56 -7.50 -2.99 -10.10
N SER A 57 -7.35 -2.53 -8.87
CA SER A 57 -7.80 -3.22 -7.67
C SER A 57 -9.21 -2.74 -7.36
N GLY A 58 -10.20 -3.44 -7.93
CA GLY A 58 -11.61 -3.07 -7.84
C GLY A 58 -12.22 -3.32 -6.48
N GLU A 59 -11.60 -4.23 -5.71
CA GLU A 59 -12.01 -4.51 -4.34
C GLU A 59 -10.87 -5.25 -3.62
N TRP A 60 -10.44 -4.72 -2.47
CA TRP A 60 -9.47 -5.38 -1.62
C TRP A 60 -9.50 -4.81 -0.21
N GLY A 61 -9.57 -5.67 0.78
CA GLY A 61 -9.59 -5.26 2.18
C GLY A 61 -9.07 -6.36 3.10
N TYR A 62 -8.88 -6.00 4.34
CA TYR A 62 -8.51 -6.91 5.41
C TYR A 62 -9.52 -6.77 6.55
N SER A 63 -10.20 -7.86 6.85
CA SER A 63 -11.02 -7.95 8.05
C SER A 63 -10.14 -8.14 9.29
N ASN A 64 -10.63 -7.73 10.45
CA ASN A 64 -10.00 -8.13 11.70
C ASN A 64 -10.12 -9.65 11.99
N ILE A 65 -10.87 -10.38 11.17
CA ILE A 65 -10.98 -11.85 11.17
C ILE A 65 -10.54 -12.37 9.81
N ASN A 66 -9.50 -13.19 9.77
CA ASN A 66 -9.04 -13.86 8.56
C ASN A 66 -9.90 -15.07 8.20
N TRP A 67 -9.67 -15.64 7.00
CA TRP A 67 -10.33 -16.85 6.51
C TRP A 67 -10.10 -18.07 7.41
N ASP A 68 -8.91 -18.19 7.99
CA ASP A 68 -8.51 -19.24 8.92
C ASP A 68 -8.93 -18.95 10.37
N LYS A 69 -9.73 -17.89 10.58
CA LYS A 69 -10.18 -17.37 11.88
C LYS A 69 -9.08 -16.78 12.77
N SER A 70 -7.85 -16.65 12.25
CA SER A 70 -6.84 -15.81 12.91
C SER A 70 -7.29 -14.35 12.94
N ARG A 71 -6.74 -13.56 13.85
CA ARG A 71 -7.18 -12.18 14.09
C ARG A 71 -6.08 -11.20 13.71
N LEU A 72 -6.47 -10.14 13.02
CA LEU A 72 -5.68 -8.93 12.92
C LEU A 72 -6.16 -7.93 13.98
N THR A 73 -5.22 -7.28 14.64
CA THR A 73 -5.54 -6.13 15.48
C THR A 73 -6.00 -4.95 14.61
N GLU A 74 -6.68 -3.96 15.21
CA GLU A 74 -7.02 -2.72 14.48
C GLU A 74 -5.76 -2.01 13.96
N GLN A 75 -4.63 -2.10 14.68
CA GLN A 75 -3.34 -1.57 14.22
C GLN A 75 -2.85 -2.29 12.95
N GLN A 76 -2.86 -3.61 12.95
CA GLN A 76 -2.45 -4.39 11.76
C GLN A 76 -3.37 -4.13 10.55
N GLN A 77 -4.68 -3.95 10.78
CA GLN A 77 -5.60 -3.56 9.71
C GLN A 77 -5.25 -2.18 9.15
N ALA A 78 -4.89 -1.22 10.01
CA ALA A 78 -4.45 0.12 9.60
C ALA A 78 -3.13 0.08 8.82
N ASP A 79 -2.14 -0.70 9.30
CA ASP A 79 -0.87 -0.90 8.63
C ASP A 79 -1.08 -1.49 7.24
N TYR A 80 -1.90 -2.53 7.13
CA TYR A 80 -2.19 -3.22 5.87
C TYR A 80 -2.94 -2.33 4.89
N LEU A 81 -3.87 -1.50 5.37
CA LEU A 81 -4.56 -0.52 4.52
C LEU A 81 -3.56 0.45 3.87
N VAL A 82 -2.70 1.07 4.66
CA VAL A 82 -1.71 2.05 4.15
C VAL A 82 -0.72 1.37 3.21
N ARG A 83 -0.19 0.22 3.60
CA ARG A 83 0.77 -0.55 2.81
C ARG A 83 0.15 -1.02 1.49
N MET A 84 -1.12 -1.45 1.50
CA MET A 84 -1.87 -1.81 0.29
C MET A 84 -1.93 -0.64 -0.71
N PHE A 85 -2.32 0.56 -0.25
CA PHE A 85 -2.38 1.73 -1.14
C PHE A 85 -1.00 2.11 -1.69
N LEU A 86 0.04 2.09 -0.86
CA LEU A 86 1.41 2.40 -1.30
C LEU A 86 1.95 1.35 -2.28
N ILE A 87 1.68 0.06 -2.06
CA ILE A 87 2.07 -1.00 -2.98
C ILE A 87 1.31 -0.90 -4.30
N ASN A 88 0.01 -0.62 -4.27
CA ASN A 88 -0.76 -0.40 -5.50
C ASN A 88 -0.25 0.82 -6.28
N LEU A 89 0.08 1.92 -5.59
CA LEU A 89 0.71 3.07 -6.22
C LEU A 89 2.07 2.71 -6.86
N TYR A 90 2.91 1.97 -6.15
CA TYR A 90 4.19 1.47 -6.68
C TYR A 90 4.01 0.55 -7.89
N GLN A 91 2.98 -0.25 -7.89
CA GLN A 91 2.64 -1.16 -8.98
C GLN A 91 1.88 -0.49 -10.12
N ASN A 92 1.74 0.83 -10.15
CA ASN A 92 0.98 1.57 -11.16
C ASN A 92 -0.45 1.03 -11.33
N ILE A 93 -1.12 0.73 -10.23
CA ILE A 93 -2.54 0.39 -10.17
C ILE A 93 -3.32 1.70 -9.96
N PRO A 94 -3.97 2.26 -11.01
CA PRO A 94 -4.50 3.62 -10.96
C PRO A 94 -5.78 3.76 -10.12
N VAL A 95 -6.47 2.65 -9.85
CA VAL A 95 -7.66 2.61 -9.01
C VAL A 95 -7.48 1.53 -7.96
N SER A 96 -7.60 1.90 -6.70
CA SER A 96 -7.55 0.99 -5.54
C SER A 96 -8.75 1.27 -4.67
N ILE A 97 -9.62 0.28 -4.51
CA ILE A 97 -10.83 0.39 -3.69
C ILE A 97 -10.64 -0.50 -2.47
N TRP A 98 -10.69 0.12 -1.27
CA TRP A 98 -10.70 -0.61 -0.01
C TRP A 98 -12.11 -1.13 0.28
N TYR A 99 -12.23 -2.40 0.60
CA TYR A 99 -13.42 -3.02 1.15
C TYR A 99 -13.23 -3.22 2.66
N ASP A 100 -14.01 -2.52 3.54
CA ASP A 100 -14.97 -1.56 3.10
C ASP A 100 -14.95 -0.27 3.97
N TRP A 101 -15.93 0.61 3.75
CA TRP A 101 -16.05 1.86 4.48
C TRP A 101 -16.46 1.64 5.94
N LYS A 102 -17.52 0.87 6.17
CA LYS A 102 -18.15 0.68 7.48
C LYS A 102 -18.33 -0.80 7.79
N ASN A 103 -18.08 -1.20 9.03
CA ASN A 103 -18.42 -2.53 9.49
C ASN A 103 -19.88 -2.86 9.22
N ASP A 104 -20.18 -3.96 8.56
CA ASP A 104 -21.54 -4.39 8.21
C ASP A 104 -22.38 -4.76 9.44
N GLY A 105 -21.74 -5.14 10.52
CA GLY A 105 -22.41 -5.49 11.77
C GLY A 105 -21.52 -5.32 12.99
N THR A 106 -21.99 -5.88 14.11
CA THR A 106 -21.35 -5.71 15.42
C THR A 106 -20.73 -7.01 15.97
N ASP A 107 -20.92 -8.16 15.30
CA ASP A 107 -20.34 -9.42 15.76
C ASP A 107 -18.82 -9.43 15.50
N PRO A 108 -17.98 -9.46 16.56
CA PRO A 108 -16.53 -9.46 16.41
C PRO A 108 -15.97 -10.79 15.89
N ASN A 109 -16.81 -11.82 15.71
CA ASN A 109 -16.42 -13.12 15.18
C ASN A 109 -16.89 -13.35 13.74
N GLU A 110 -17.75 -12.47 13.24
CA GLU A 110 -18.21 -12.53 11.84
C GLU A 110 -17.25 -11.72 10.95
N ARG A 111 -16.65 -12.40 9.98
CA ARG A 111 -15.63 -11.81 9.13
C ARG A 111 -16.13 -10.57 8.37
N GLU A 112 -17.32 -10.67 7.75
CA GLU A 112 -17.89 -9.56 6.97
C GLU A 112 -18.22 -8.33 7.84
N HIS A 113 -18.49 -8.52 9.13
CA HIS A 113 -18.74 -7.43 10.06
C HIS A 113 -17.49 -6.61 10.44
N ASN A 114 -16.28 -6.98 9.97
CA ASN A 114 -15.05 -6.42 10.52
C ASN A 114 -14.08 -5.83 9.48
N PHE A 115 -14.52 -5.63 8.24
CA PHE A 115 -13.72 -5.02 7.18
C PHE A 115 -13.64 -3.49 7.25
N GLY A 116 -14.65 -2.85 7.81
CA GLY A 116 -14.82 -1.40 7.79
C GLY A 116 -13.62 -0.62 8.33
N THR A 117 -13.42 0.57 7.76
CA THR A 117 -12.51 1.57 8.33
C THR A 117 -13.14 2.31 9.51
N VAL A 118 -14.46 2.31 9.59
CA VAL A 118 -15.22 2.75 10.77
C VAL A 118 -16.06 1.60 11.32
N LYS A 119 -16.41 1.68 12.59
CA LYS A 119 -17.27 0.70 13.26
C LYS A 119 -18.71 0.82 12.74
N HIS A 120 -19.57 -0.14 13.10
CA HIS A 120 -20.98 -0.13 12.70
C HIS A 120 -21.74 1.13 13.19
N ASP A 121 -21.32 1.71 14.31
CA ASP A 121 -21.84 2.96 14.89
C ASP A 121 -21.16 4.23 14.35
N LEU A 122 -20.35 4.10 13.28
CA LEU A 122 -19.57 5.16 12.62
C LEU A 122 -18.38 5.70 13.43
N ASN A 123 -18.06 5.15 14.59
CA ASN A 123 -16.84 5.50 15.29
C ASN A 123 -15.62 5.11 14.45
N PRO A 124 -14.62 6.00 14.25
CA PRO A 124 -13.44 5.69 13.45
C PRO A 124 -12.61 4.58 14.09
N LYS A 125 -12.14 3.65 13.28
CA LYS A 125 -11.12 2.67 13.64
C LYS A 125 -9.72 3.26 13.33
N ALA A 126 -8.67 2.57 13.79
CA ALA A 126 -7.30 2.90 13.46
C ALA A 126 -7.07 3.02 11.93
N ALA A 127 -7.69 2.16 11.13
CA ALA A 127 -7.64 2.17 9.68
C ALA A 127 -8.17 3.48 9.06
N TYR A 128 -9.25 4.06 9.59
CA TYR A 128 -9.75 5.36 9.13
C TYR A 128 -8.76 6.49 9.39
N LEU A 129 -8.18 6.52 10.59
CA LEU A 129 -7.20 7.54 10.94
C LEU A 129 -5.95 7.45 10.07
N ALA A 130 -5.46 6.24 9.84
CA ALA A 130 -4.31 5.99 8.97
C ALA A 130 -4.58 6.39 7.51
N ALA A 131 -5.76 6.07 6.96
CA ALA A 131 -6.18 6.47 5.61
C ALA A 131 -6.25 8.01 5.48
N LYS A 132 -6.78 8.69 6.48
CA LYS A 132 -6.85 10.15 6.54
C LYS A 132 -5.45 10.76 6.52
N VAL A 133 -4.51 10.22 7.30
CA VAL A 133 -3.11 10.70 7.33
C VAL A 133 -2.42 10.45 6.01
N LEU A 134 -2.52 9.23 5.45
CA LEU A 134 -1.96 8.90 4.13
C LEU A 134 -2.44 9.89 3.07
N SER A 135 -3.76 10.07 2.95
CA SER A 135 -4.36 10.93 1.92
C SER A 135 -4.00 12.41 2.10
N SER A 136 -3.91 12.91 3.33
CA SER A 136 -3.52 14.30 3.58
C SER A 136 -2.01 14.56 3.45
N THR A 137 -1.17 13.55 3.73
CA THR A 137 0.28 13.68 3.72
C THR A 137 0.85 13.52 2.32
N LEU A 138 0.32 12.58 1.53
CA LEU A 138 0.84 12.23 0.20
C LEU A 138 -0.13 12.58 -0.94
N ALA A 139 -1.07 13.50 -0.73
CA ALA A 139 -1.95 13.98 -1.80
C ALA A 139 -1.14 14.54 -2.97
N GLY A 140 -1.39 14.02 -4.18
CA GLY A 140 -0.71 14.45 -5.40
C GLY A 140 0.72 13.93 -5.58
N TYR A 141 1.23 13.13 -4.65
CA TYR A 141 2.54 12.49 -4.81
C TYR A 141 2.42 11.25 -5.70
N SER A 142 3.48 11.00 -6.48
CA SER A 142 3.71 9.77 -7.24
C SER A 142 5.03 9.13 -6.82
N ILE A 143 5.09 7.79 -6.85
CA ILE A 143 6.33 7.08 -6.55
C ILE A 143 7.28 7.20 -7.73
N GLN A 144 8.52 7.64 -7.46
CA GLN A 144 9.59 7.71 -8.44
C GLN A 144 10.41 6.42 -8.47
N GLN A 145 10.75 5.89 -7.30
CA GLN A 145 11.54 4.66 -7.20
C GLN A 145 11.35 3.97 -5.84
N LYS A 146 11.61 2.67 -5.82
CA LYS A 146 11.87 1.92 -4.59
C LYS A 146 13.34 2.08 -4.23
N LEU A 147 13.65 2.48 -3.00
CA LEU A 147 15.02 2.54 -2.48
C LEU A 147 15.44 1.14 -2.02
N ASP A 148 16.68 0.77 -2.32
CA ASP A 148 17.28 -0.47 -1.83
C ASP A 148 17.90 -0.22 -0.45
N LEU A 149 17.47 -0.95 0.55
CA LEU A 149 17.95 -0.87 1.93
C LEU A 149 18.79 -2.08 2.32
N GLY A 150 19.08 -3.00 1.37
CA GLY A 150 19.87 -4.20 1.60
C GLY A 150 19.11 -5.35 2.28
N ASN A 151 17.82 -5.18 2.58
CA ASN A 151 16.95 -6.20 3.13
C ASN A 151 15.63 -6.21 2.34
N GLU A 152 15.21 -7.35 1.82
CA GLU A 152 14.00 -7.50 1.00
C GLU A 152 12.70 -7.22 1.78
N ASN A 153 12.75 -7.35 3.10
CA ASN A 153 11.63 -7.06 4.01
C ASN A 153 11.49 -5.57 4.32
N ASP A 154 12.46 -4.74 3.93
CA ASP A 154 12.41 -3.29 4.11
C ASP A 154 11.88 -2.62 2.85
N PHE A 155 10.86 -1.81 3.03
CA PHE A 155 10.23 -1.05 1.97
C PHE A 155 10.47 0.43 2.19
N ALA A 156 11.01 1.08 1.18
CA ALA A 156 11.15 2.54 1.15
C ALA A 156 10.88 3.02 -0.29
N PHE A 157 10.00 4.00 -0.42
CA PHE A 157 9.64 4.60 -1.69
C PHE A 157 9.93 6.09 -1.67
N LYS A 158 10.72 6.55 -2.63
CA LYS A 158 10.88 7.97 -2.90
C LYS A 158 9.70 8.46 -3.74
N LEU A 159 9.05 9.54 -3.28
CA LEU A 159 7.87 10.12 -3.91
C LEU A 159 8.11 11.60 -4.22
N THR A 160 7.38 12.11 -5.22
CA THR A 160 7.33 13.56 -5.53
C THR A 160 5.94 13.98 -5.99
N ASN A 161 5.62 15.26 -5.75
CA ASN A 161 4.49 15.95 -6.37
C ASN A 161 4.96 17.04 -7.37
N GLY A 162 6.22 17.01 -7.78
CA GLY A 162 6.85 18.00 -8.64
C GLY A 162 7.49 19.18 -7.91
N ASN A 163 6.99 19.56 -6.73
CA ASN A 163 7.51 20.68 -5.93
C ASN A 163 8.22 20.22 -4.66
N SER A 164 7.87 19.05 -4.16
CA SER A 164 8.38 18.51 -2.90
C SER A 164 8.66 17.01 -3.05
N GLU A 165 9.58 16.51 -2.22
CA GLU A 165 9.91 15.10 -2.13
C GLU A 165 9.46 14.53 -0.79
N ALA A 166 9.20 13.23 -0.77
CA ALA A 166 8.90 12.48 0.43
C ALA A 166 9.49 11.07 0.35
N VAL A 167 9.63 10.40 1.48
CA VAL A 167 9.91 8.96 1.55
C VAL A 167 8.87 8.30 2.43
N ALA A 168 8.17 7.30 1.89
CA ALA A 168 7.32 6.41 2.68
C ALA A 168 8.09 5.11 2.94
N PHE A 169 8.16 4.65 4.19
CA PHE A 169 8.96 3.47 4.53
C PHE A 169 8.36 2.67 5.69
N TRP A 170 8.62 1.37 5.68
CA TRP A 170 8.26 0.40 6.73
C TRP A 170 9.10 -0.87 6.60
N SER A 171 8.95 -1.80 7.53
CA SER A 171 9.54 -3.14 7.46
C SER A 171 8.51 -4.24 7.73
N LEU A 172 8.71 -5.42 7.16
CA LEU A 172 7.99 -6.65 7.54
C LEU A 172 8.64 -7.32 8.77
N ASP A 173 9.90 -6.98 9.04
CA ASP A 173 10.64 -7.49 10.17
C ASP A 173 10.28 -6.78 11.48
N PRO A 174 10.68 -7.33 12.63
CA PRO A 174 10.66 -6.61 13.89
C PRO A 174 11.39 -5.26 13.78
N LYS A 175 10.95 -4.30 14.55
CA LYS A 175 11.47 -2.94 14.62
C LYS A 175 13.01 -2.88 14.71
N HIS A 176 13.65 -2.25 13.73
CA HIS A 176 15.11 -2.12 13.63
C HIS A 176 15.51 -0.81 12.92
N ASN A 177 16.79 -0.51 12.90
CA ASN A 177 17.31 0.66 12.21
C ASN A 177 17.62 0.34 10.74
N VAL A 178 17.23 1.26 9.85
CA VAL A 178 17.57 1.27 8.44
C VAL A 178 18.36 2.53 8.08
N ASN A 179 19.15 2.45 7.02
CA ASN A 179 19.89 3.60 6.47
C ASN A 179 19.21 4.06 5.18
N LEU A 180 18.45 5.13 5.26
CA LEU A 180 17.82 5.72 4.08
C LEU A 180 18.85 6.53 3.28
N PRO A 181 19.02 6.25 1.97
CA PRO A 181 19.97 6.95 1.10
C PRO A 181 19.40 8.30 0.65
N ILE A 182 19.29 9.23 1.59
CA ILE A 182 18.84 10.59 1.35
C ILE A 182 19.89 11.56 1.91
N ASP A 183 20.17 12.63 1.12
CA ASP A 183 21.15 13.64 1.49
C ASP A 183 20.75 14.36 2.79
N PRO A 184 21.74 14.80 3.59
CA PRO A 184 21.48 15.59 4.81
C PRO A 184 20.65 16.84 4.51
N THR A 185 19.53 16.94 5.20
CA THR A 185 18.61 18.08 5.12
C THR A 185 17.69 18.07 6.35
N GLU A 186 16.80 19.03 6.46
CA GLU A 186 15.72 18.98 7.44
C GLU A 186 14.55 18.16 6.87
N VAL A 187 14.07 17.19 7.64
CA VAL A 187 12.86 16.44 7.30
C VAL A 187 11.86 16.45 8.45
N THR A 188 10.60 16.35 8.10
CA THR A 188 9.55 16.08 9.09
C THR A 188 9.15 14.61 8.98
N LEU A 189 9.44 13.83 10.02
CA LEU A 189 8.91 12.46 10.17
C LEU A 189 7.45 12.56 10.61
N VAL A 190 6.58 11.87 9.91
CA VAL A 190 5.15 11.75 10.22
C VAL A 190 4.86 10.25 10.42
N ASP A 191 4.30 9.89 11.56
CA ASP A 191 3.85 8.52 11.80
C ASP A 191 2.50 8.23 11.12
N ILE A 192 2.06 6.97 11.19
CA ILE A 192 0.81 6.52 10.57
C ILE A 192 -0.44 7.25 11.07
N TYR A 193 -0.38 7.88 12.25
CA TYR A 193 -1.48 8.63 12.87
C TYR A 193 -1.30 10.15 12.84
N GLY A 194 -0.23 10.62 12.18
CA GLY A 194 0.01 12.04 11.93
C GLY A 194 0.81 12.77 13.01
N ALA A 195 1.37 12.07 13.99
CA ALA A 195 2.34 12.70 14.91
C ALA A 195 3.60 13.08 14.13
N LYS A 196 4.16 14.27 14.43
CA LYS A 196 5.24 14.87 13.67
C LYS A 196 6.46 15.12 14.53
N VAL A 197 7.65 14.79 13.97
CA VAL A 197 8.95 15.09 14.59
C VAL A 197 9.89 15.64 13.53
N ILE A 198 10.59 16.75 13.83
CA ILE A 198 11.64 17.30 12.97
C ILE A 198 12.93 16.53 13.23
N ILE A 199 13.57 16.06 12.16
CA ILE A 199 14.83 15.32 12.20
C ILE A 199 15.87 16.07 11.37
N ASN A 200 17.07 16.23 11.95
CA ASN A 200 18.27 16.74 11.30
C ASN A 200 19.41 15.75 11.51
N TRP A 201 20.21 15.50 10.49
CA TRP A 201 21.40 14.64 10.58
C TRP A 201 22.54 15.21 9.75
N LYS A 202 23.75 14.70 9.95
CA LYS A 202 24.98 15.21 9.30
C LYS A 202 25.73 14.12 8.51
N THR A 203 25.28 12.88 8.60
CA THR A 203 25.88 11.73 7.91
C THR A 203 25.32 11.61 6.50
N GLU A 204 26.01 10.90 5.61
CA GLU A 204 25.60 10.67 4.22
C GLU A 204 24.21 9.99 4.09
N HIS A 205 23.83 9.17 5.08
CA HIS A 205 22.54 8.48 5.13
C HIS A 205 21.81 8.79 6.43
N LEU A 206 20.50 8.86 6.34
CA LEU A 206 19.66 8.97 7.53
C LEU A 206 19.49 7.59 8.18
N ASN A 207 20.11 7.40 9.37
CA ASN A 207 19.83 6.22 10.19
C ASN A 207 18.53 6.46 10.96
N ILE A 208 17.51 5.64 10.70
CA ILE A 208 16.16 5.80 11.26
C ILE A 208 15.54 4.45 11.56
N ARG A 209 14.63 4.42 12.51
CA ARG A 209 13.93 3.23 12.93
C ARG A 209 12.77 2.91 12.01
N ALA A 210 12.81 1.76 11.35
CA ALA A 210 11.70 1.19 10.61
C ALA A 210 10.89 0.24 11.50
N GLU A 211 9.60 0.18 11.27
CA GLU A 211 8.66 -0.71 11.96
C GLU A 211 7.56 -1.14 10.99
N GLN A 212 6.64 -2.00 11.43
CA GLN A 212 5.60 -2.53 10.55
C GLN A 212 4.57 -1.46 10.13
N SER A 213 4.39 -0.44 10.95
CA SER A 213 3.56 0.73 10.60
C SER A 213 4.30 1.66 9.66
N PRO A 214 3.74 2.00 8.49
CA PRO A 214 4.33 2.96 7.59
C PRO A 214 4.55 4.33 8.22
N GLN A 215 5.68 4.93 7.87
CA GLN A 215 6.09 6.27 8.28
C GLN A 215 6.41 7.09 7.03
N TYR A 216 6.33 8.41 7.16
CA TYR A 216 6.58 9.34 6.06
C TYR A 216 7.65 10.36 6.46
N LEU A 217 8.64 10.54 5.61
CA LEU A 217 9.57 11.66 5.69
C LEU A 217 9.17 12.70 4.66
N LEU A 218 8.80 13.88 5.10
CA LEU A 218 8.57 15.02 4.21
C LEU A 218 9.87 15.82 4.14
N ILE A 219 10.45 15.88 2.95
CA ILE A 219 11.74 16.52 2.68
C ILE A 219 11.48 17.96 2.36
N LYS A 220 12.13 18.86 3.10
CA LYS A 220 12.04 20.28 2.86
C LYS A 220 12.65 20.61 1.49
N PRO A 221 11.97 21.41 0.62
CA PRO A 221 12.56 21.86 -0.61
C PRO A 221 13.93 22.53 -0.34
N LYS A 222 14.91 22.25 -1.22
CA LYS A 222 16.16 23.03 -1.20
C LYS A 222 15.84 24.42 -1.76
N ASP A 223 16.11 25.46 -0.99
CA ASP A 223 16.01 26.88 -1.41
C ASP A 223 16.89 27.14 -2.63
#